data_3244922aa049677d3fc47f4d71ab4cc6
#
_entry.id   3244922aa049677d3fc47f4d71ab4cc6
#
_cell.length_a   1.000
_cell.length_b   1.000
_cell.length_c   1.000
_cell.angle_alpha   90.00
_cell.angle_beta   90.00
_cell.angle_gamma   90.00
#
_symmetry.space_group_name_H-M   'P 1'
#
loop_
_entity.id
_entity.type
_entity.pdbx_description
1 polymer ?
#
loop_
_entity_poly.entity_id
_entity_poly.type
_entity_poly.pdbx_seq_one_letter_code
_entity_poly.pdbx_strand_id
1 'polypeptide(L)'
;IGVNEIVEQLKVSIDEERQAEQAKSELITNVSHDLRTPLTSIVGYVNLIHHDNYRDEVELRYYIQVIYDKVTRLNALMNDLFEYTRVQNKELSLYSVPIDIVELLGQLTVQFRIQVQEANIECRPSFPSQKLMVLADGDKLVRVFENLIINAIAYGSEGRYIDLTAYESNNMITIDITNYGQPIPSTDLPHIFERFYRVEKSRSTNTGGSGLGLAIAKSIVELHKGTIEVYSDDEKTTFTVKLLPYKC
;
A
#
# COMPACT_ATOMS: atom_id res chain seq x y z
N ILE A 1 -23.49 -30.20 23.65
CA ILE A 1 -23.62 -28.94 22.86
C ILE A 1 -25.13 -28.72 22.75
N GLY A 2 -25.63 -27.62 23.35
CA GLY A 2 -27.08 -27.36 23.38
C GLY A 2 -27.55 -26.75 22.04
N VAL A 3 -28.84 -26.94 21.71
CA VAL A 3 -29.47 -26.40 20.48
C VAL A 3 -29.23 -24.89 20.36
N ASN A 4 -29.21 -24.14 21.46
CA ASN A 4 -28.95 -22.71 21.48
C ASN A 4 -27.50 -22.35 21.03
N GLU A 5 -26.52 -23.17 21.36
CA GLU A 5 -25.12 -22.97 20.99
C GLU A 5 -24.92 -23.21 19.48
N ILE A 6 -25.61 -24.18 18.91
CA ILE A 6 -25.63 -24.43 17.45
C ILE A 6 -26.31 -23.28 16.71
N VAL A 7 -27.41 -22.74 17.23
CA VAL A 7 -28.10 -21.59 16.63
C VAL A 7 -27.25 -20.32 16.66
N GLU A 8 -26.53 -20.11 17.76
CA GLU A 8 -25.58 -18.96 17.88
C GLU A 8 -24.42 -19.10 16.88
N GLN A 9 -23.81 -20.28 16.79
CA GLN A 9 -22.74 -20.55 15.80
C GLN A 9 -23.25 -20.41 14.37
N LEU A 10 -24.49 -20.83 14.08
CA LEU A 10 -25.08 -20.70 12.75
C LEU A 10 -25.34 -19.21 12.40
N LYS A 11 -25.80 -18.41 13.36
CA LYS A 11 -25.96 -16.95 13.16
C LYS A 11 -24.64 -16.29 12.86
N VAL A 12 -23.59 -16.56 13.65
CA VAL A 12 -22.24 -16.01 13.43
C VAL A 12 -21.74 -16.39 12.04
N SER A 13 -21.89 -17.67 11.63
CA SER A 13 -21.45 -18.13 10.30
C SER A 13 -22.22 -17.46 9.16
N ILE A 14 -23.54 -17.24 9.31
CA ILE A 14 -24.35 -16.53 8.31
C ILE A 14 -23.96 -15.05 8.22
N ASP A 15 -23.67 -14.42 9.35
CA ASP A 15 -23.26 -13.01 9.37
C ASP A 15 -21.85 -12.84 8.76
N GLU A 16 -20.93 -13.77 9.02
CA GLU A 16 -19.60 -13.81 8.37
C GLU A 16 -19.72 -14.00 6.85
N GLU A 17 -20.59 -14.91 6.39
CA GLU A 17 -20.83 -15.15 4.97
C GLU A 17 -21.43 -13.91 4.29
N ARG A 18 -22.39 -13.24 4.91
CA ARG A 18 -22.99 -11.99 4.40
C ARG A 18 -21.97 -10.86 4.31
N GLN A 19 -21.13 -10.70 5.33
CA GLN A 19 -20.06 -9.71 5.33
C GLN A 19 -19.05 -9.99 4.21
N ALA A 20 -18.68 -11.25 4.00
CA ALA A 20 -17.80 -11.65 2.92
C ALA A 20 -18.39 -11.37 1.53
N GLU A 21 -19.68 -11.64 1.34
CA GLU A 21 -20.39 -11.39 0.07
C GLU A 21 -20.55 -9.88 -0.21
N GLN A 22 -20.88 -9.11 0.83
CA GLN A 22 -20.94 -7.65 0.73
C GLN A 22 -19.57 -7.06 0.39
N ALA A 23 -18.51 -7.48 1.07
CA ALA A 23 -17.14 -7.05 0.79
C ALA A 23 -16.70 -7.39 -0.65
N LYS A 24 -17.14 -8.57 -1.18
CA LYS A 24 -16.88 -8.96 -2.57
C LYS A 24 -17.63 -8.06 -3.56
N SER A 25 -18.86 -7.70 -3.28
CA SER A 25 -19.69 -6.83 -4.13
C SER A 25 -19.12 -5.40 -4.16
N GLU A 26 -18.73 -4.87 -3.01
CA GLU A 26 -18.06 -3.56 -2.88
C GLU A 26 -16.73 -3.53 -3.63
N LEU A 27 -15.94 -4.62 -3.53
CA LEU A 27 -14.70 -4.79 -4.28
C LEU A 27 -14.94 -4.64 -5.78
N ILE A 28 -15.90 -5.39 -6.35
CA ILE A 28 -16.20 -5.35 -7.78
C ILE A 28 -16.63 -3.93 -8.21
N THR A 29 -17.44 -3.27 -7.40
CA THR A 29 -17.96 -1.93 -7.69
C THR A 29 -16.83 -0.89 -7.68
N ASN A 30 -16.01 -0.87 -6.63
CA ASN A 30 -14.92 0.08 -6.46
C ASN A 30 -13.83 -0.11 -7.53
N VAL A 31 -13.43 -1.36 -7.80
CA VAL A 31 -12.48 -1.70 -8.86
C VAL A 31 -13.01 -1.26 -10.22
N SER A 32 -14.28 -1.54 -10.53
CA SER A 32 -14.88 -1.15 -11.81
C SER A 32 -14.89 0.37 -12.01
N HIS A 33 -15.15 1.14 -10.95
CA HIS A 33 -15.10 2.59 -10.99
C HIS A 33 -13.66 3.09 -11.22
N ASP A 34 -12.69 2.56 -10.45
CA ASP A 34 -11.29 3.00 -10.49
C ASP A 34 -10.56 2.59 -11.79
N LEU A 35 -11.01 1.52 -12.44
CA LEU A 35 -10.55 1.14 -13.79
C LEU A 35 -11.21 2.00 -14.89
N ARG A 36 -12.49 2.34 -14.74
CA ARG A 36 -13.23 3.11 -15.76
C ARG A 36 -12.67 4.51 -15.96
N THR A 37 -12.31 5.20 -14.88
CA THR A 37 -11.81 6.58 -14.92
C THR A 37 -10.56 6.75 -15.78
N PRO A 38 -9.44 6.03 -15.54
CA PRO A 38 -8.25 6.12 -16.39
C PRO A 38 -8.51 5.64 -17.81
N LEU A 39 -9.33 4.59 -18.00
CA LEU A 39 -9.68 4.06 -19.32
C LEU A 39 -10.43 5.09 -20.15
N THR A 40 -11.41 5.79 -19.59
CA THR A 40 -12.13 6.87 -20.28
C THR A 40 -11.19 7.99 -20.72
N SER A 41 -10.23 8.36 -19.85
CA SER A 41 -9.22 9.36 -20.18
C SER A 41 -8.32 8.90 -21.34
N ILE A 42 -7.83 7.65 -21.29
CA ILE A 42 -7.02 7.06 -22.37
C ILE A 42 -7.77 7.11 -23.69
N VAL A 43 -9.01 6.62 -23.72
CA VAL A 43 -9.84 6.62 -24.93
C VAL A 43 -10.06 8.05 -25.45
N GLY A 44 -10.29 9.03 -24.56
CA GLY A 44 -10.44 10.43 -24.92
C GLY A 44 -9.21 10.99 -25.64
N TYR A 45 -8.02 10.83 -25.05
CA TYR A 45 -6.77 11.33 -25.66
C TYR A 45 -6.37 10.56 -26.91
N VAL A 46 -6.61 9.25 -26.97
CA VAL A 46 -6.41 8.46 -28.21
C VAL A 46 -7.31 8.96 -29.33
N ASN A 47 -8.57 9.28 -29.04
CA ASN A 47 -9.49 9.84 -30.04
C ASN A 47 -9.04 11.22 -30.54
N LEU A 48 -8.53 12.08 -29.66
CA LEU A 48 -7.96 13.37 -30.07
C LEU A 48 -6.78 13.18 -31.04
N ILE A 49 -5.87 12.25 -30.74
CA ILE A 49 -4.73 11.92 -31.61
C ILE A 49 -5.22 11.31 -32.91
N HIS A 50 -6.16 10.37 -32.86
CA HIS A 50 -6.66 9.65 -34.03
C HIS A 50 -7.37 10.58 -35.07
N HIS A 51 -7.95 11.68 -34.61
CA HIS A 51 -8.62 12.67 -35.47
C HIS A 51 -7.74 13.90 -35.76
N ASP A 52 -6.42 13.81 -35.52
CA ASP A 52 -5.45 14.91 -35.67
C ASP A 52 -5.90 16.21 -34.96
N ASN A 53 -6.61 16.06 -33.86
CA ASN A 53 -7.15 17.19 -33.11
C ASN A 53 -6.17 17.66 -32.03
N TYR A 54 -4.99 18.09 -32.45
CA TYR A 54 -3.94 18.71 -31.67
C TYR A 54 -3.32 19.87 -32.47
N ARG A 55 -2.79 20.88 -31.76
CA ARG A 55 -2.28 22.13 -32.38
C ARG A 55 -0.87 21.97 -32.96
N ASP A 56 -0.04 21.22 -32.25
CA ASP A 56 1.37 21.05 -32.57
C ASP A 56 1.96 19.76 -31.96
N GLU A 57 3.23 19.49 -32.22
CA GLU A 57 3.95 18.32 -31.68
C GLU A 57 4.05 18.34 -30.15
N VAL A 58 4.07 19.52 -29.53
CA VAL A 58 4.15 19.65 -28.06
C VAL A 58 2.85 19.15 -27.42
N GLU A 59 1.71 19.54 -27.98
CA GLU A 59 0.40 19.07 -27.51
C GLU A 59 0.21 17.56 -27.76
N LEU A 60 0.68 17.05 -28.90
CA LEU A 60 0.69 15.61 -29.18
C LEU A 60 1.51 14.85 -28.13
N ARG A 61 2.73 15.32 -27.81
CA ARG A 61 3.58 14.72 -26.78
C ARG A 61 2.94 14.76 -25.39
N TYR A 62 2.26 15.84 -25.08
CA TYR A 62 1.48 15.95 -23.84
C TYR A 62 0.37 14.90 -23.78
N TYR A 63 -0.40 14.68 -24.86
CA TYR A 63 -1.44 13.64 -24.90
C TYR A 63 -0.85 12.24 -24.72
N ILE A 64 0.27 11.95 -25.38
CA ILE A 64 0.99 10.67 -25.23
C ILE A 64 1.46 10.48 -23.78
N GLN A 65 1.99 11.53 -23.14
CA GLN A 65 2.41 11.45 -21.75
C GLN A 65 1.23 11.15 -20.81
N VAL A 66 0.10 11.82 -21.00
CA VAL A 66 -1.12 11.55 -20.22
C VAL A 66 -1.60 10.11 -20.40
N ILE A 67 -1.58 9.58 -21.62
CA ILE A 67 -1.93 8.19 -21.90
C ILE A 67 -0.99 7.25 -21.15
N TYR A 68 0.33 7.49 -21.26
CA TYR A 68 1.35 6.68 -20.61
C TYR A 68 1.14 6.61 -19.09
N ASP A 69 0.92 7.76 -18.44
CA ASP A 69 0.68 7.85 -17.01
C ASP A 69 -0.59 7.08 -16.60
N LYS A 70 -1.68 7.19 -17.40
CA LYS A 70 -2.93 6.48 -17.11
C LYS A 70 -2.82 4.97 -17.32
N VAL A 71 -2.07 4.52 -18.34
CA VAL A 71 -1.80 3.07 -18.57
C VAL A 71 -0.94 2.51 -17.46
N THR A 72 0.11 3.22 -17.04
CA THR A 72 0.99 2.80 -15.93
C THR A 72 0.19 2.66 -14.63
N ARG A 73 -0.68 3.64 -14.34
CA ARG A 73 -1.58 3.58 -13.19
C ARG A 73 -2.56 2.40 -13.26
N LEU A 74 -3.14 2.15 -14.44
CA LEU A 74 -4.06 1.03 -14.67
C LEU A 74 -3.36 -0.32 -14.40
N ASN A 75 -2.13 -0.47 -14.88
CA ASN A 75 -1.32 -1.67 -14.65
C ASN A 75 -1.03 -1.89 -13.15
N ALA A 76 -0.69 -0.82 -12.42
CA ALA A 76 -0.50 -0.89 -10.98
C ALA A 76 -1.77 -1.34 -10.24
N LEU A 77 -2.95 -0.77 -10.60
CA LEU A 77 -4.24 -1.17 -10.05
C LEU A 77 -4.56 -2.65 -10.30
N MET A 78 -4.29 -3.15 -11.52
CA MET A 78 -4.49 -4.56 -11.86
C MET A 78 -3.57 -5.47 -11.03
N ASN A 79 -2.31 -5.11 -10.89
CA ASN A 79 -1.35 -5.87 -10.08
C ASN A 79 -1.77 -5.91 -8.60
N ASP A 80 -2.21 -4.77 -8.04
CA ASP A 80 -2.73 -4.71 -6.67
C ASP A 80 -3.95 -5.62 -6.49
N LEU A 81 -4.86 -5.62 -7.46
CA LEU A 81 -6.05 -6.48 -7.42
C LEU A 81 -5.69 -7.97 -7.49
N PHE A 82 -4.78 -8.36 -8.39
CA PHE A 82 -4.31 -9.76 -8.49
C PHE A 82 -3.61 -10.20 -7.20
N GLU A 83 -2.75 -9.37 -6.65
CA GLU A 83 -2.06 -9.69 -5.40
C GLU A 83 -3.05 -9.83 -4.25
N TYR A 84 -3.99 -8.89 -4.14
CA TYR A 84 -5.05 -8.93 -3.16
C TYR A 84 -5.89 -10.23 -3.25
N THR A 85 -6.32 -10.63 -4.45
CA THR A 85 -7.12 -11.86 -4.64
C THR A 85 -6.33 -13.12 -4.25
N ARG A 86 -5.03 -13.17 -4.55
CA ARG A 86 -4.15 -14.29 -4.15
C ARG A 86 -3.99 -14.40 -2.63
N VAL A 87 -3.86 -13.25 -1.95
CA VAL A 87 -3.78 -13.20 -0.48
C VAL A 87 -5.07 -13.73 0.16
N GLN A 88 -6.24 -13.31 -0.36
CA GLN A 88 -7.55 -13.71 0.18
C GLN A 88 -7.86 -15.19 0.02
N ASN A 89 -7.49 -15.78 -1.11
CA ASN A 89 -7.74 -17.19 -1.39
C ASN A 89 -6.82 -18.15 -0.61
N LYS A 90 -5.95 -17.63 0.29
CA LYS A 90 -4.91 -18.43 0.97
C LYS A 90 -4.03 -19.25 0.00
N GLU A 91 -3.99 -18.85 -1.26
CA GLU A 91 -3.17 -19.48 -2.30
C GLU A 91 -1.70 -19.02 -2.23
N LEU A 92 -1.41 -18.04 -1.38
CA LEU A 92 -0.07 -17.57 -1.11
C LEU A 92 0.67 -18.54 -0.18
N SER A 93 1.41 -19.48 -0.78
CA SER A 93 2.48 -20.15 -0.07
C SER A 93 3.67 -19.19 0.03
N LEU A 94 4.07 -18.82 1.25
CA LEU A 94 5.25 -18.00 1.48
C LEU A 94 6.52 -18.83 1.20
N TYR A 95 7.40 -18.31 0.36
CA TYR A 95 8.76 -18.84 0.23
C TYR A 95 9.65 -18.16 1.27
N SER A 96 9.58 -18.65 2.51
CA SER A 96 10.29 -18.04 3.63
C SER A 96 11.74 -18.48 3.66
N VAL A 97 12.65 -17.51 3.62
CA VAL A 97 14.11 -17.67 3.79
C VAL A 97 14.62 -16.65 4.80
N PRO A 98 15.81 -16.85 5.40
CA PRO A 98 16.41 -15.83 6.24
C PRO A 98 16.71 -14.55 5.45
N ILE A 99 16.12 -13.43 5.85
CA ILE A 99 16.26 -12.10 5.21
C ILE A 99 16.85 -11.13 6.23
N ASP A 100 17.83 -10.35 5.81
CA ASP A 100 18.35 -9.21 6.57
C ASP A 100 17.51 -7.95 6.24
N ILE A 101 16.73 -7.49 7.19
CA ILE A 101 15.86 -6.32 7.06
C ILE A 101 16.68 -5.05 6.80
N VAL A 102 17.87 -4.92 7.39
CA VAL A 102 18.74 -3.75 7.18
C VAL A 102 19.17 -3.66 5.71
N GLU A 103 19.57 -4.79 5.13
CA GLU A 103 19.96 -4.87 3.73
C GLU A 103 18.76 -4.57 2.80
N LEU A 104 17.61 -5.19 3.05
CA LEU A 104 16.40 -4.99 2.27
C LEU A 104 15.96 -3.51 2.26
N LEU A 105 15.89 -2.88 3.43
CA LEU A 105 15.52 -1.46 3.54
C LEU A 105 16.56 -0.54 2.91
N GLY A 106 17.84 -0.88 3.02
CA GLY A 106 18.93 -0.17 2.35
C GLY A 106 18.77 -0.18 0.83
N GLN A 107 18.44 -1.32 0.22
CA GLN A 107 18.16 -1.45 -1.21
C GLN A 107 16.94 -0.61 -1.63
N LEU A 108 15.85 -0.63 -0.86
CA LEU A 108 14.67 0.19 -1.11
C LEU A 108 14.96 1.69 -1.02
N THR A 109 15.79 2.12 -0.07
CA THR A 109 16.21 3.53 0.04
C THR A 109 16.92 4.01 -1.24
N VAL A 110 17.74 3.16 -1.85
CA VAL A 110 18.41 3.47 -3.13
C VAL A 110 17.40 3.48 -4.28
N GLN A 111 16.51 2.50 -4.34
CA GLN A 111 15.48 2.37 -5.37
C GLN A 111 14.55 3.60 -5.42
N PHE A 112 14.10 4.09 -4.27
CA PHE A 112 13.17 5.22 -4.18
C PHE A 112 13.84 6.60 -4.22
N ARG A 113 15.17 6.67 -4.30
CA ARG A 113 15.94 7.92 -4.24
C ARG A 113 15.45 8.99 -5.22
N ILE A 114 15.19 8.61 -6.48
CA ILE A 114 14.74 9.56 -7.52
C ILE A 114 13.35 10.10 -7.17
N GLN A 115 12.40 9.23 -6.82
CA GLN A 115 11.03 9.61 -6.49
C GLN A 115 10.96 10.52 -5.26
N VAL A 116 11.77 10.23 -4.24
CA VAL A 116 11.90 11.07 -3.04
C VAL A 116 12.44 12.46 -3.41
N GLN A 117 13.47 12.54 -4.28
CA GLN A 117 14.02 13.81 -4.75
C GLN A 117 13.02 14.61 -5.60
N GLU A 118 12.28 13.97 -6.50
CA GLU A 118 11.24 14.60 -7.32
C GLU A 118 10.09 15.17 -6.46
N ALA A 119 9.79 14.51 -5.34
CA ALA A 119 8.82 14.99 -4.36
C ALA A 119 9.37 16.10 -3.42
N ASN A 120 10.63 16.52 -3.59
CA ASN A 120 11.34 17.44 -2.69
C ASN A 120 11.38 16.97 -1.23
N ILE A 121 11.52 15.67 -1.03
CA ILE A 121 11.61 15.01 0.27
C ILE A 121 13.05 14.54 0.50
N GLU A 122 13.50 14.56 1.74
CA GLU A 122 14.75 13.92 2.19
C GLU A 122 14.44 12.65 2.95
N CYS A 123 14.99 11.51 2.49
CA CYS A 123 14.90 10.24 3.22
C CYS A 123 16.06 10.14 4.21
N ARG A 124 15.76 9.90 5.48
CA ARG A 124 16.73 9.79 6.58
C ARG A 124 16.71 8.37 7.14
N PRO A 125 17.48 7.43 6.56
CA PRO A 125 17.58 6.08 7.07
C PRO A 125 18.39 6.04 8.38
N SER A 126 17.91 5.28 9.36
CA SER A 126 18.60 5.04 10.64
C SER A 126 18.51 3.55 10.98
N PHE A 127 19.56 2.81 10.62
CA PHE A 127 19.65 1.37 10.81
C PHE A 127 20.82 1.01 11.73
N PRO A 128 20.73 -0.06 12.53
CA PRO A 128 21.85 -0.55 13.31
C PRO A 128 22.94 -1.14 12.42
N SER A 129 24.17 -1.20 12.92
CA SER A 129 25.28 -1.87 12.22
C SER A 129 25.16 -3.39 12.19
N GLN A 130 24.36 -3.97 13.09
CA GLN A 130 24.10 -5.41 13.15
C GLN A 130 22.96 -5.80 12.24
N LYS A 131 23.01 -7.03 11.73
CA LYS A 131 21.94 -7.60 10.92
C LYS A 131 20.67 -7.82 11.73
N LEU A 132 19.53 -7.55 11.14
CA LEU A 132 18.22 -7.84 11.70
C LEU A 132 17.57 -8.96 10.88
N MET A 133 17.78 -10.22 11.31
CA MET A 133 17.33 -11.39 10.54
C MET A 133 15.88 -11.76 10.86
N VAL A 134 15.08 -11.97 9.81
CA VAL A 134 13.71 -12.51 9.89
C VAL A 134 13.59 -13.73 8.97
N LEU A 135 12.67 -14.64 9.28
CA LEU A 135 12.30 -15.73 8.36
C LEU A 135 11.08 -15.27 7.54
N ALA A 136 11.29 -14.90 6.28
CA ALA A 136 10.27 -14.24 5.49
C ALA A 136 10.41 -14.49 3.98
N ASP A 137 9.34 -14.21 3.24
CA ASP A 137 9.35 -14.09 1.78
C ASP A 137 9.82 -12.68 1.41
N GLY A 138 11.00 -12.57 0.81
CA GLY A 138 11.66 -11.31 0.50
C GLY A 138 10.84 -10.44 -0.46
N ASP A 139 10.28 -11.04 -1.52
CA ASP A 139 9.48 -10.32 -2.51
C ASP A 139 8.22 -9.73 -1.88
N LYS A 140 7.63 -10.46 -0.92
CA LYS A 140 6.46 -9.99 -0.19
C LYS A 140 6.80 -8.87 0.79
N LEU A 141 7.92 -8.94 1.50
CA LEU A 141 8.37 -7.85 2.36
C LEU A 141 8.76 -6.61 1.57
N VAL A 142 9.41 -6.75 0.42
CA VAL A 142 9.65 -5.63 -0.51
C VAL A 142 8.32 -4.92 -0.80
N ARG A 143 7.27 -5.68 -1.16
CA ARG A 143 5.95 -5.11 -1.46
C ARG A 143 5.32 -4.38 -0.28
N VAL A 144 5.48 -4.89 0.95
CA VAL A 144 5.02 -4.19 2.17
C VAL A 144 5.68 -2.82 2.26
N PHE A 145 7.02 -2.78 2.23
CA PHE A 145 7.75 -1.55 2.44
C PHE A 145 7.63 -0.58 1.26
N GLU A 146 7.53 -1.05 0.01
CA GLU A 146 7.18 -0.22 -1.14
C GLU A 146 5.84 0.51 -0.93
N ASN A 147 4.79 -0.20 -0.52
CA ASN A 147 3.48 0.41 -0.25
C ASN A 147 3.56 1.48 0.83
N LEU A 148 4.32 1.24 1.90
CA LEU A 148 4.49 2.20 2.99
C LEU A 148 5.35 3.41 2.58
N ILE A 149 6.43 3.19 1.81
CA ILE A 149 7.30 4.28 1.31
C ILE A 149 6.54 5.13 0.30
N ILE A 150 5.82 4.54 -0.64
CA ILE A 150 4.98 5.26 -1.61
C ILE A 150 3.93 6.10 -0.88
N ASN A 151 3.31 5.55 0.15
CA ASN A 151 2.37 6.29 0.98
C ASN A 151 3.06 7.48 1.68
N ALA A 152 4.22 7.24 2.29
CA ALA A 152 5.00 8.30 2.95
C ALA A 152 5.43 9.41 1.97
N ILE A 153 5.79 9.08 0.72
CA ILE A 153 6.10 10.06 -0.33
C ILE A 153 4.86 10.86 -0.72
N ALA A 154 3.72 10.17 -0.94
CA ALA A 154 2.49 10.80 -1.40
C ALA A 154 1.90 11.78 -0.39
N TYR A 155 2.02 11.50 0.90
CA TYR A 155 1.44 12.30 1.98
C TYR A 155 2.47 13.08 2.81
N GLY A 156 3.77 12.85 2.58
CA GLY A 156 4.86 13.48 3.33
C GLY A 156 5.45 14.74 2.69
N SER A 157 5.00 15.16 1.50
CA SER A 157 5.60 16.26 0.73
C SER A 157 5.64 17.60 1.47
N GLU A 158 4.67 17.91 2.31
CA GLU A 158 4.65 19.14 3.11
C GLU A 158 5.71 19.14 4.21
N GLY A 159 6.01 17.96 4.78
CA GLY A 159 6.95 17.81 5.89
C GLY A 159 8.42 17.68 5.48
N ARG A 160 8.72 17.52 4.19
CA ARG A 160 10.08 17.44 3.60
C ARG A 160 10.94 16.27 4.04
N TYR A 161 10.50 15.44 4.99
CA TYR A 161 11.30 14.33 5.52
C TYR A 161 10.51 13.04 5.55
N ILE A 162 11.22 11.93 5.31
CA ILE A 162 10.78 10.57 5.60
C ILE A 162 11.87 9.92 6.43
N ASP A 163 11.54 9.51 7.65
CA ASP A 163 12.43 8.71 8.48
C ASP A 163 12.13 7.22 8.28
N LEU A 164 13.17 6.46 8.05
CA LEU A 164 13.11 5.02 7.90
C LEU A 164 14.01 4.40 8.97
N THR A 165 13.42 3.81 10.01
CA THR A 165 14.18 3.24 11.12
C THR A 165 13.92 1.75 11.27
N ALA A 166 14.94 1.00 11.70
CA ALA A 166 14.81 -0.41 12.04
C ALA A 166 15.63 -0.72 13.29
N TYR A 167 15.05 -1.49 14.20
CA TYR A 167 15.69 -1.87 15.45
C TYR A 167 15.07 -3.12 16.05
N GLU A 168 15.78 -3.79 16.95
CA GLU A 168 15.23 -4.89 17.74
C GLU A 168 14.76 -4.35 19.10
N SER A 169 13.51 -4.62 19.47
CA SER A 169 12.91 -4.26 20.75
C SER A 169 11.93 -5.33 21.20
N ASN A 170 11.94 -5.68 22.48
CA ASN A 170 11.02 -6.67 23.06
C ASN A 170 10.97 -8.01 22.29
N ASN A 171 12.12 -8.49 21.82
CA ASN A 171 12.24 -9.71 21.02
C ASN A 171 11.42 -9.66 19.70
N MET A 172 11.25 -8.47 19.15
CA MET A 172 10.65 -8.22 17.84
C MET A 172 11.56 -7.29 17.03
N ILE A 173 11.65 -7.51 15.73
CA ILE A 173 12.25 -6.57 14.80
C ILE A 173 11.18 -5.56 14.43
N THR A 174 11.43 -4.31 14.75
CA THR A 174 10.51 -3.18 14.54
C THR A 174 11.05 -2.29 13.44
N ILE A 175 10.21 -1.98 12.49
CA ILE A 175 10.49 -1.08 11.38
C ILE A 175 9.47 0.05 11.43
N ASP A 176 9.95 1.30 11.53
CA ASP A 176 9.11 2.48 11.50
C ASP A 176 9.37 3.28 10.22
N ILE A 177 8.29 3.66 9.55
CA ILE A 177 8.30 4.57 8.41
C ILE A 177 7.47 5.78 8.80
N THR A 178 8.15 6.92 8.97
CA THR A 178 7.56 8.16 9.46
C THR A 178 7.60 9.24 8.39
N ASN A 179 6.47 9.89 8.15
CA ASN A 179 6.37 11.09 7.35
C ASN A 179 5.78 12.25 8.17
N TYR A 180 6.09 13.49 7.76
CA TYR A 180 5.77 14.72 8.47
C TYR A 180 4.78 15.59 7.67
N GLY A 181 3.85 14.96 6.98
CA GLY A 181 2.80 15.62 6.21
C GLY A 181 1.53 15.85 7.01
N GLN A 182 0.41 15.97 6.28
CA GLN A 182 -0.89 16.15 6.93
C GLN A 182 -1.25 14.94 7.80
N PRO A 183 -1.77 15.17 9.02
CA PRO A 183 -2.18 14.11 9.91
C PRO A 183 -3.37 13.33 9.35
N ILE A 184 -3.44 12.06 9.69
CA ILE A 184 -4.62 11.24 9.45
C ILE A 184 -5.65 11.55 10.56
N PRO A 185 -6.88 11.96 10.22
CA PRO A 185 -7.91 12.18 11.21
C PRO A 185 -8.13 10.97 12.11
N SER A 186 -8.34 11.18 13.40
CA SER A 186 -8.54 10.10 14.37
C SER A 186 -9.72 9.18 14.01
N THR A 187 -10.73 9.72 13.33
CA THR A 187 -11.87 8.96 12.79
C THR A 187 -11.49 8.00 11.67
N ASP A 188 -10.43 8.31 10.92
CA ASP A 188 -9.99 7.53 9.76
C ASP A 188 -8.95 6.45 10.15
N LEU A 189 -8.18 6.67 11.24
CA LEU A 189 -7.13 5.75 11.69
C LEU A 189 -7.56 4.28 11.81
N PRO A 190 -8.73 3.94 12.36
CA PRO A 190 -9.19 2.54 12.44
C PRO A 190 -9.41 1.89 11.07
N HIS A 191 -9.68 2.70 10.04
CA HIS A 191 -10.15 2.26 8.73
C HIS A 191 -9.07 2.26 7.65
N ILE A 192 -7.89 2.88 7.87
CA ILE A 192 -6.88 3.05 6.81
C ILE A 192 -6.30 1.75 6.25
N PHE A 193 -6.41 0.65 6.99
CA PHE A 193 -6.04 -0.69 6.52
C PHE A 193 -7.21 -1.44 5.87
N GLU A 194 -8.41 -0.85 5.85
CA GLU A 194 -9.54 -1.40 5.13
C GLU A 194 -9.34 -1.23 3.61
N ARG A 195 -9.97 -2.10 2.86
CA ARG A 195 -9.86 -2.16 1.40
C ARG A 195 -10.54 -0.95 0.78
N PHE A 196 -9.88 -0.32 -0.22
CA PHE A 196 -10.39 0.86 -0.93
C PHE A 196 -10.67 2.07 -0.04
N TYR A 197 -10.29 1.97 1.24
CA TYR A 197 -10.43 3.10 2.13
C TYR A 197 -9.47 4.22 1.74
N ARG A 198 -9.98 5.43 1.69
CA ARG A 198 -9.22 6.65 1.40
C ARG A 198 -9.81 7.79 2.19
N VAL A 199 -8.96 8.53 2.88
CA VAL A 199 -9.34 9.77 3.56
C VAL A 199 -9.92 10.73 2.52
N GLU A 200 -11.08 11.35 2.77
CA GLU A 200 -11.81 12.17 1.78
C GLU A 200 -10.97 13.25 1.11
N LYS A 201 -10.09 13.90 1.88
CA LYS A 201 -9.17 14.93 1.34
C LYS A 201 -8.19 14.38 0.29
N SER A 202 -7.84 13.11 0.36
CA SER A 202 -6.94 12.46 -0.59
C SER A 202 -7.60 12.08 -1.91
N ARG A 203 -8.94 12.06 -1.97
CA ARG A 203 -9.69 11.78 -3.21
C ARG A 203 -9.55 12.86 -4.26
N SER A 204 -9.34 14.13 -3.83
CA SER A 204 -9.23 15.29 -4.71
C SER A 204 -7.81 15.59 -5.19
N THR A 205 -6.79 14.99 -4.59
CA THR A 205 -5.40 15.17 -4.96
C THR A 205 -4.95 14.10 -5.97
N ASN A 206 -4.04 14.46 -6.86
CA ASN A 206 -3.44 13.58 -7.88
C ASN A 206 -2.65 12.38 -7.30
N THR A 207 -2.72 12.15 -5.99
CA THR A 207 -2.01 11.11 -5.23
C THR A 207 -2.48 9.67 -5.49
N GLY A 208 -3.42 9.51 -6.35
CA GLY A 208 -3.78 8.35 -7.20
C GLY A 208 -3.71 6.92 -6.64
N GLY A 209 -3.68 6.68 -5.33
CA GLY A 209 -3.63 5.33 -4.76
C GLY A 209 -4.92 4.52 -4.96
N SER A 210 -4.78 3.20 -5.09
CA SER A 210 -5.88 2.23 -5.23
C SER A 210 -6.72 2.06 -3.95
N GLY A 211 -6.20 2.48 -2.80
CA GLY A 211 -6.75 2.11 -1.49
C GLY A 211 -6.53 0.63 -1.11
N LEU A 212 -5.76 -0.11 -1.93
CA LEU A 212 -5.41 -1.51 -1.66
C LEU A 212 -4.03 -1.67 -1.02
N GLY A 213 -3.12 -0.72 -1.22
CA GLY A 213 -1.71 -0.86 -0.81
C GLY A 213 -1.53 -1.14 0.68
N LEU A 214 -2.21 -0.40 1.57
CA LEU A 214 -2.15 -0.63 3.01
C LEU A 214 -2.83 -1.94 3.44
N ALA A 215 -3.94 -2.30 2.80
CA ALA A 215 -4.62 -3.57 3.05
C ALA A 215 -3.75 -4.77 2.63
N ILE A 216 -3.05 -4.68 1.49
CA ILE A 216 -2.08 -5.67 1.02
C ILE A 216 -0.92 -5.76 2.01
N ALA A 217 -0.34 -4.62 2.41
CA ALA A 217 0.75 -4.59 3.39
C ALA A 217 0.37 -5.27 4.69
N LYS A 218 -0.81 -4.96 5.26
CA LYS A 218 -1.32 -5.60 6.46
C LYS A 218 -1.47 -7.12 6.29
N SER A 219 -2.10 -7.55 5.22
CA SER A 219 -2.32 -8.97 4.95
C SER A 219 -0.99 -9.74 4.80
N ILE A 220 0.01 -9.18 4.12
CA ILE A 220 1.34 -9.79 3.98
C ILE A 220 2.04 -9.88 5.35
N VAL A 221 2.00 -8.81 6.15
CA VAL A 221 2.62 -8.80 7.49
C VAL A 221 1.96 -9.83 8.40
N GLU A 222 0.63 -9.95 8.38
CA GLU A 222 -0.12 -10.95 9.14
C GLU A 222 0.21 -12.40 8.70
N LEU A 223 0.40 -12.64 7.39
CA LEU A 223 0.88 -13.94 6.88
C LEU A 223 2.26 -14.31 7.42
N HIS A 224 3.12 -13.32 7.67
CA HIS A 224 4.43 -13.49 8.32
C HIS A 224 4.35 -13.53 9.86
N LYS A 225 3.14 -13.61 10.43
CA LYS A 225 2.87 -13.60 11.88
C LYS A 225 3.40 -12.33 12.58
N GLY A 226 3.50 -11.25 11.82
CA GLY A 226 3.85 -9.90 12.29
C GLY A 226 2.61 -9.07 12.59
N THR A 227 2.86 -7.82 13.00
CA THR A 227 1.82 -6.79 13.16
C THR A 227 2.20 -5.52 12.44
N ILE A 228 1.19 -4.80 11.95
CA ILE A 228 1.34 -3.46 11.39
C ILE A 228 0.38 -2.52 12.12
N GLU A 229 0.91 -1.39 12.55
CA GLU A 229 0.20 -0.38 13.31
C GLU A 229 0.43 1.00 12.68
N VAL A 230 -0.43 1.95 13.00
CA VAL A 230 -0.27 3.34 12.61
C VAL A 230 -0.48 4.25 13.81
N TYR A 231 0.33 5.28 13.90
CA TYR A 231 0.16 6.41 14.80
C TYR A 231 0.21 7.69 13.97
N SER A 232 -0.71 8.61 14.21
CA SER A 232 -0.71 9.92 13.56
C SER A 232 -1.15 11.00 14.55
N ASP A 233 -0.40 12.09 14.57
CA ASP A 233 -0.70 13.31 15.30
C ASP A 233 -0.44 14.52 14.39
N ASP A 234 -0.52 15.74 14.95
CA ASP A 234 -0.34 16.99 14.20
C ASP A 234 1.09 17.20 13.66
N GLU A 235 2.07 16.41 14.15
CA GLU A 235 3.47 16.55 13.77
C GLU A 235 3.89 15.49 12.73
N LYS A 236 3.40 14.25 12.87
CA LYS A 236 3.87 13.11 12.08
C LYS A 236 2.86 11.97 11.97
N THR A 237 3.03 11.17 10.92
CA THR A 237 2.39 9.86 10.78
C THR A 237 3.46 8.79 10.72
N THR A 238 3.36 7.77 11.57
CA THR A 238 4.29 6.65 11.66
C THR A 238 3.57 5.33 11.41
N PHE A 239 4.01 4.59 10.43
CA PHE A 239 3.63 3.19 10.23
C PHE A 239 4.69 2.30 10.84
N THR A 240 4.29 1.41 11.76
CA THR A 240 5.15 0.48 12.48
C THR A 240 4.87 -0.95 12.06
N VAL A 241 5.87 -1.63 11.53
CA VAL A 241 5.83 -3.08 11.23
C VAL A 241 6.69 -3.81 12.25
N LYS A 242 6.14 -4.87 12.86
CA LYS A 242 6.86 -5.73 13.82
C LYS A 242 6.89 -7.16 13.29
N LEU A 243 8.06 -7.75 13.23
CA LEU A 243 8.31 -9.11 12.73
C LEU A 243 9.05 -9.93 13.78
N LEU A 244 8.86 -11.25 13.75
CA LEU A 244 9.58 -12.17 14.62
C LEU A 244 11.04 -12.28 14.16
N PRO A 245 12.03 -12.14 15.09
CA PRO A 245 13.42 -12.33 14.73
C PRO A 245 13.72 -13.80 14.42
N TYR A 246 14.51 -14.02 13.38
CA TYR A 246 15.07 -15.32 13.09
C TYR A 246 16.39 -15.50 13.86
N LYS A 247 16.39 -16.42 14.82
CA LYS A 247 17.61 -16.80 15.57
C LYS A 247 18.14 -18.08 14.95
N CYS A 248 19.38 -18.02 14.46
CA CYS A 248 20.14 -19.21 14.05
C CYS A 248 20.46 -20.10 15.23
#